data_12b693ec1444c568baa46ad12b1e1bc2
#
_entry.id   12b693ec1444c568baa46ad12b1e1bc2
#
_cell.length_a   1.000
_cell.length_b   1.000
_cell.length_c   1.000
_cell.angle_alpha   90.00
_cell.angle_beta   90.00
_cell.angle_gamma   90.00
#
_symmetry.space_group_name_H-M   'P 1'
#
loop_
_entity.id
_entity.type
_entity.pdbx_description
1 polymer ?
#
loop_
_entity_poly.entity_id
_entity_poly.type
_entity_poly.pdbx_seq_one_letter_code
_entity_poly.pdbx_strand_id
1 'polypeptide(L)'
;VVGQDEIVTNRDAFNEQQVQANFESVTTVLNRVKKGFEQAQQWVDETVCRLRYGRYFISAKINYGTEFYLYSPDELRKRYKAAKDAGASESELDMMQNQILETEYRNDPTQLRRMLILAELEPFRHLSRVEVSELFDKRLVSETDLRIKLNFPNFVRRFERENTNILDFGEAIPYQRKIETIMAQFRLYADEQQPEPANV
;
A
#
# COMPACT_ATOMS: atom_id res chain seq x y z
N VAL A 1 -25.39 -2.55 -42.14
CA VAL A 1 -25.31 -2.00 -40.78
C VAL A 1 -23.89 -2.27 -40.29
N VAL A 2 -22.93 -1.58 -40.87
CA VAL A 2 -21.53 -1.56 -40.39
C VAL A 2 -21.15 -0.09 -40.37
N GLY A 3 -20.94 0.48 -39.20
CA GLY A 3 -20.44 1.85 -39.13
C GLY A 3 -20.79 2.67 -37.90
N GLN A 4 -21.59 2.15 -36.95
CA GLN A 4 -21.87 2.91 -35.71
C GLN A 4 -20.88 2.60 -34.60
N ASP A 5 -20.34 1.39 -34.52
CA ASP A 5 -19.38 1.02 -33.48
C ASP A 5 -17.99 1.64 -33.68
N GLU A 6 -17.55 1.84 -34.93
CA GLU A 6 -16.27 2.51 -35.21
C GLU A 6 -16.29 4.01 -34.87
N ILE A 7 -17.44 4.67 -34.98
CA ILE A 7 -17.58 6.10 -34.68
C ILE A 7 -17.57 6.34 -33.14
N VAL A 8 -18.13 5.41 -32.36
CA VAL A 8 -18.14 5.50 -30.92
C VAL A 8 -16.74 5.25 -30.35
N THR A 9 -16.05 4.20 -30.80
CA THR A 9 -14.69 3.88 -30.41
C THR A 9 -13.69 4.99 -30.73
N ASN A 10 -13.86 5.66 -31.88
CA ASN A 10 -13.00 6.77 -32.29
C ASN A 10 -13.27 8.06 -31.50
N ARG A 11 -14.50 8.29 -31.02
CA ARG A 11 -14.82 9.43 -30.12
C ARG A 11 -14.24 9.26 -28.74
N ASP A 12 -14.28 8.08 -28.18
CA ASP A 12 -13.74 7.81 -26.85
C ASP A 12 -12.21 7.90 -26.84
N ALA A 13 -11.53 7.36 -27.88
CA ALA A 13 -10.10 7.51 -28.06
C ALA A 13 -9.66 8.97 -28.27
N PHE A 14 -10.48 9.77 -28.98
CA PHE A 14 -10.20 11.20 -29.18
C PHE A 14 -10.37 12.00 -27.88
N ASN A 15 -11.36 11.66 -27.07
CA ASN A 15 -11.59 12.25 -25.75
C ASN A 15 -10.46 11.89 -24.78
N GLU A 16 -9.99 10.65 -24.77
CA GLU A 16 -8.86 10.23 -23.95
C GLU A 16 -7.56 10.95 -24.31
N GLN A 17 -7.25 11.08 -25.61
CA GLN A 17 -6.07 11.82 -26.07
C GLN A 17 -6.14 13.31 -25.72
N GLN A 18 -7.32 13.92 -25.79
CA GLN A 18 -7.53 15.33 -25.48
C GLN A 18 -7.44 15.59 -23.97
N VAL A 19 -7.94 14.66 -23.15
CA VAL A 19 -7.78 14.68 -21.69
C VAL A 19 -6.31 14.50 -21.31
N GLN A 20 -5.59 13.60 -21.97
CA GLN A 20 -4.18 13.35 -21.70
C GLN A 20 -3.30 14.56 -22.09
N ALA A 21 -3.55 15.19 -23.24
CA ALA A 21 -2.84 16.40 -23.66
C ALA A 21 -3.08 17.59 -22.72
N ASN A 22 -4.33 17.78 -22.26
CA ASN A 22 -4.66 18.78 -21.25
C ASN A 22 -3.94 18.49 -19.92
N PHE A 23 -3.87 17.23 -19.52
CA PHE A 23 -3.18 16.80 -18.31
C PHE A 23 -1.67 17.07 -18.38
N GLU A 24 -1.02 16.79 -19.50
CA GLU A 24 0.41 17.10 -19.71
C GLU A 24 0.70 18.59 -19.65
N SER A 25 -0.18 19.40 -20.21
CA SER A 25 -0.08 20.87 -20.16
C SER A 25 -0.19 21.38 -18.71
N VAL A 26 -1.20 20.91 -17.97
CA VAL A 26 -1.40 21.27 -16.55
C VAL A 26 -0.22 20.79 -15.70
N THR A 27 0.26 19.59 -15.91
CA THR A 27 1.42 19.03 -15.21
C THR A 27 2.68 19.85 -15.46
N THR A 28 2.88 20.36 -16.68
CA THR A 28 4.00 21.23 -17.03
C THR A 28 3.95 22.55 -16.25
N VAL A 29 2.76 23.17 -16.17
CA VAL A 29 2.56 24.40 -15.39
C VAL A 29 2.81 24.14 -13.89
N LEU A 30 2.23 23.06 -13.35
CA LEU A 30 2.41 22.69 -11.95
C LEU A 30 3.89 22.40 -11.61
N ASN A 31 4.62 21.76 -12.51
CA ASN A 31 6.06 21.53 -12.33
C ASN A 31 6.87 22.84 -12.30
N ARG A 32 6.50 23.85 -13.09
CA ARG A 32 7.14 25.18 -13.02
C ARG A 32 6.85 25.88 -11.70
N VAL A 33 5.58 25.88 -11.28
CA VAL A 33 5.17 26.46 -10.00
C VAL A 33 5.88 25.76 -8.84
N LYS A 34 5.87 24.44 -8.81
CA LYS A 34 6.61 23.62 -7.85
C LYS A 34 8.07 24.04 -7.75
N LYS A 35 8.77 24.12 -8.90
CA LYS A 35 10.19 24.46 -8.93
C LYS A 35 10.46 25.85 -8.35
N GLY A 36 9.56 26.80 -8.59
CA GLY A 36 9.62 28.12 -7.95
C GLY A 36 9.49 28.04 -6.43
N PHE A 37 8.55 27.26 -5.91
CA PHE A 37 8.39 27.05 -4.47
C PHE A 37 9.58 26.31 -3.85
N GLU A 38 10.09 25.27 -4.48
CA GLU A 38 11.27 24.54 -4.02
C GLU A 38 12.49 25.48 -3.88
N GLN A 39 12.73 26.34 -4.87
CA GLN A 39 13.82 27.31 -4.85
C GLN A 39 13.64 28.35 -3.75
N ALA A 40 12.44 28.90 -3.63
CA ALA A 40 12.14 29.90 -2.59
C ALA A 40 12.31 29.29 -1.19
N GLN A 41 11.77 28.12 -0.94
CA GLN A 41 11.90 27.46 0.37
C GLN A 41 13.33 27.02 0.64
N GLN A 42 14.02 26.49 -0.33
CA GLN A 42 15.45 26.14 -0.18
C GLN A 42 16.27 27.36 0.21
N TRP A 43 16.04 28.50 -0.42
CA TRP A 43 16.73 29.74 -0.07
C TRP A 43 16.43 30.18 1.36
N VAL A 44 15.17 30.10 1.81
CA VAL A 44 14.78 30.45 3.19
C VAL A 44 15.45 29.50 4.18
N ASP A 45 15.35 28.20 3.95
CA ASP A 45 15.88 27.17 4.85
C ASP A 45 17.42 27.25 4.92
N GLU A 46 18.09 27.43 3.80
CA GLU A 46 19.55 27.64 3.77
C GLU A 46 19.96 28.89 4.54
N THR A 47 19.22 29.99 4.37
CA THR A 47 19.50 31.26 5.07
C THR A 47 19.34 31.07 6.58
N VAL A 48 18.23 30.53 7.03
CA VAL A 48 17.94 30.25 8.45
C VAL A 48 18.97 29.32 9.04
N CYS A 49 19.25 28.21 8.35
CA CYS A 49 20.20 27.21 8.83
C CYS A 49 21.64 27.76 8.88
N ARG A 50 22.06 28.55 7.91
CA ARG A 50 23.37 29.21 7.96
C ARG A 50 23.49 30.22 9.10
N LEU A 51 22.43 31.00 9.39
CA LEU A 51 22.39 31.90 10.52
C LEU A 51 22.44 31.14 11.86
N ARG A 52 21.76 30.01 11.96
CA ARG A 52 21.65 29.21 13.21
C ARG A 52 22.85 28.34 13.47
N TYR A 53 23.39 27.67 12.44
CA TYR A 53 24.41 26.63 12.55
C TYR A 53 25.78 27.05 11.96
N GLY A 54 25.84 28.18 11.24
CA GLY A 54 27.07 28.72 10.68
C GLY A 54 27.81 27.68 9.82
N ARG A 55 29.09 27.48 10.15
CA ARG A 55 29.97 26.52 9.43
C ARG A 55 29.57 25.04 9.50
N TYR A 56 28.68 24.69 10.39
CA TYR A 56 28.20 23.28 10.52
C TYR A 56 27.07 22.96 9.55
N PHE A 57 26.47 23.97 8.92
CA PHE A 57 25.46 23.75 7.89
C PHE A 57 26.15 23.42 6.55
N ILE A 58 25.78 22.30 5.92
CA ILE A 58 26.35 21.87 4.63
C ILE A 58 25.43 22.29 3.49
N SER A 59 24.21 21.77 3.46
CA SER A 59 23.20 22.07 2.42
C SER A 59 21.81 21.67 2.85
N ALA A 60 20.77 22.26 2.24
CA ALA A 60 19.41 21.78 2.28
C ALA A 60 18.93 21.47 0.86
N LYS A 61 18.14 20.42 0.68
CA LYS A 61 17.49 20.11 -0.59
C LYS A 61 16.01 19.91 -0.34
N ILE A 62 15.20 20.74 -1.00
CA ILE A 62 13.74 20.66 -0.93
C ILE A 62 13.23 19.99 -2.18
N ASN A 63 12.33 19.03 -2.03
CA ASN A 63 11.66 18.35 -3.12
C ASN A 63 10.20 18.07 -2.73
N TYR A 64 9.26 18.71 -3.42
CA TYR A 64 7.82 18.52 -3.21
C TYR A 64 7.23 17.32 -3.96
N GLY A 65 8.07 16.48 -4.54
CA GLY A 65 7.60 15.34 -5.34
C GLY A 65 7.19 15.77 -6.76
N THR A 66 6.66 14.84 -7.52
CA THR A 66 6.25 15.05 -8.92
C THR A 66 4.80 14.64 -9.18
N GLU A 67 4.12 14.11 -8.19
CA GLU A 67 2.74 13.66 -8.33
C GLU A 67 1.77 14.80 -7.97
N PHE A 68 1.21 15.43 -9.00
CA PHE A 68 0.19 16.48 -8.86
C PHE A 68 -1.23 15.95 -9.01
N TYR A 69 -1.37 14.71 -9.48
CA TYR A 69 -2.66 14.06 -9.66
C TYR A 69 -2.95 13.13 -8.49
N LEU A 70 -4.06 13.39 -7.84
CA LEU A 70 -4.57 12.52 -6.78
C LEU A 70 -5.53 11.52 -7.41
N TYR A 71 -5.03 10.31 -7.65
CA TYR A 71 -5.90 9.22 -8.08
C TYR A 71 -6.97 8.95 -7.04
N SER A 72 -8.18 8.70 -7.51
CA SER A 72 -9.23 8.18 -6.63
C SER A 72 -8.88 6.74 -6.19
N PRO A 73 -9.39 6.27 -5.05
CA PRO A 73 -9.20 4.88 -4.64
C PRO A 73 -9.62 3.86 -5.70
N ASP A 74 -10.67 4.17 -6.47
CA ASP A 74 -11.17 3.28 -7.52
C ASP A 74 -10.24 3.21 -8.74
N GLU A 75 -9.62 4.33 -9.13
CA GLU A 75 -8.60 4.35 -10.18
C GLU A 75 -7.36 3.57 -9.76
N LEU A 76 -6.92 3.74 -8.49
CA LEU A 76 -5.80 2.97 -7.94
C LEU A 76 -6.11 1.47 -7.91
N ARG A 77 -7.34 1.06 -7.54
CA ARG A 77 -7.77 -0.34 -7.58
C ARG A 77 -7.79 -0.91 -8.99
N LYS A 78 -8.23 -0.13 -9.99
CA LYS A 78 -8.17 -0.54 -11.40
C LYS A 78 -6.73 -0.75 -11.85
N ARG A 79 -5.82 0.18 -11.53
CA ARG A 79 -4.40 0.05 -11.84
C ARG A 79 -3.76 -1.15 -11.15
N TYR A 80 -4.04 -1.36 -9.88
CA TYR A 80 -3.60 -2.53 -9.12
C TYR A 80 -4.05 -3.84 -9.80
N LYS A 81 -5.33 -3.92 -10.17
CA LYS A 81 -5.85 -5.10 -10.88
C LYS A 81 -5.12 -5.32 -12.21
N ALA A 82 -4.96 -4.28 -13.02
CA ALA A 82 -4.24 -4.36 -14.28
C ALA A 82 -2.77 -4.80 -14.09
N ALA A 83 -2.08 -4.28 -13.07
CA ALA A 83 -0.72 -4.68 -12.75
C ALA A 83 -0.64 -6.16 -12.30
N LYS A 84 -1.58 -6.60 -11.45
CA LYS A 84 -1.68 -8.01 -11.03
C LYS A 84 -1.92 -8.92 -12.22
N ASP A 85 -2.86 -8.59 -13.10
CA ASP A 85 -3.19 -9.36 -14.30
C ASP A 85 -2.01 -9.39 -15.30
N ALA A 86 -1.17 -8.35 -15.32
CA ALA A 86 0.06 -8.28 -16.11
C ALA A 86 1.27 -9.01 -15.48
N GLY A 87 1.13 -9.58 -14.29
CA GLY A 87 2.20 -10.30 -13.60
C GLY A 87 3.24 -9.40 -12.94
N ALA A 88 2.84 -8.23 -12.44
CA ALA A 88 3.71 -7.36 -11.66
C ALA A 88 4.31 -8.10 -10.45
N SER A 89 5.49 -7.66 -9.99
CA SER A 89 6.16 -8.24 -8.84
C SER A 89 5.37 -8.00 -7.53
N GLU A 90 5.54 -8.89 -6.55
CA GLU A 90 4.91 -8.72 -5.23
C GLU A 90 5.25 -7.37 -4.60
N SER A 91 6.52 -6.93 -4.69
CA SER A 91 6.94 -5.62 -4.17
C SER A 91 6.23 -4.44 -4.84
N GLU A 92 5.94 -4.53 -6.13
CA GLU A 92 5.19 -3.51 -6.86
C GLU A 92 3.72 -3.52 -6.44
N LEU A 93 3.12 -4.69 -6.32
CA LEU A 93 1.76 -4.85 -5.83
C LEU A 93 1.61 -4.36 -4.38
N ASP A 94 2.61 -4.61 -3.52
CA ASP A 94 2.67 -4.09 -2.15
C ASP A 94 2.66 -2.57 -2.10
N MET A 95 3.49 -1.93 -2.92
CA MET A 95 3.56 -0.48 -3.02
C MET A 95 2.22 0.11 -3.48
N MET A 96 1.61 -0.47 -4.50
CA MET A 96 0.31 -0.02 -5.01
C MET A 96 -0.81 -0.21 -3.99
N GLN A 97 -0.82 -1.31 -3.25
CA GLN A 97 -1.81 -1.55 -2.21
C GLN A 97 -1.66 -0.57 -1.04
N ASN A 98 -0.44 -0.28 -0.62
CA ASN A 98 -0.18 0.74 0.39
C ASN A 98 -0.67 2.13 -0.07
N GLN A 99 -0.44 2.49 -1.33
CA GLN A 99 -0.94 3.76 -1.91
C GLN A 99 -2.48 3.83 -1.90
N ILE A 100 -3.16 2.71 -2.15
CA ILE A 100 -4.63 2.64 -2.02
C ILE A 100 -5.05 2.94 -0.57
N LEU A 101 -4.43 2.28 0.41
CA LEU A 101 -4.72 2.49 1.83
C LEU A 101 -4.45 3.93 2.27
N GLU A 102 -3.31 4.50 1.89
CA GLU A 102 -2.95 5.90 2.18
C GLU A 102 -3.95 6.89 1.59
N THR A 103 -4.47 6.60 0.40
CA THR A 103 -5.46 7.45 -0.26
C THR A 103 -6.83 7.32 0.39
N GLU A 104 -7.25 6.10 0.71
CA GLU A 104 -8.57 5.81 1.31
C GLU A 104 -8.69 6.33 2.74
N TYR A 105 -7.64 6.14 3.54
CA TYR A 105 -7.61 6.53 4.96
C TYR A 105 -6.85 7.83 5.22
N ARG A 106 -6.65 8.68 4.22
CA ARG A 106 -5.90 9.94 4.32
C ARG A 106 -6.34 10.82 5.49
N ASN A 107 -7.63 10.87 5.77
CA ASN A 107 -8.22 11.72 6.81
C ASN A 107 -8.32 11.02 8.18
N ASP A 108 -7.90 9.75 8.27
CA ASP A 108 -7.86 8.97 9.52
C ASP A 108 -6.51 8.27 9.69
N PRO A 109 -5.50 8.99 10.24
CA PRO A 109 -4.16 8.43 10.44
C PRO A 109 -4.13 7.20 11.35
N THR A 110 -5.07 7.10 12.30
CA THR A 110 -5.17 5.96 13.22
C THR A 110 -5.61 4.71 12.46
N GLN A 111 -6.66 4.84 11.66
CA GLN A 111 -7.15 3.74 10.84
C GLN A 111 -6.13 3.37 9.76
N LEU A 112 -5.47 4.35 9.13
CA LEU A 112 -4.40 4.09 8.16
C LEU A 112 -3.30 3.22 8.79
N ARG A 113 -2.79 3.63 9.97
CA ARG A 113 -1.74 2.87 10.67
C ARG A 113 -2.21 1.45 10.99
N ARG A 114 -3.46 1.28 11.42
CA ARG A 114 -4.04 -0.03 11.66
C ARG A 114 -4.06 -0.89 10.39
N MET A 115 -4.53 -0.33 9.28
CA MET A 115 -4.64 -1.05 8.01
C MET A 115 -3.29 -1.43 7.44
N LEU A 116 -2.27 -0.59 7.58
CA LEU A 116 -0.90 -0.91 7.17
C LEU A 116 -0.31 -2.07 7.98
N ILE A 117 -0.52 -2.08 9.30
CA ILE A 117 -0.10 -3.20 10.16
C ILE A 117 -0.82 -4.50 9.74
N LEU A 118 -2.13 -4.45 9.51
CA LEU A 118 -2.89 -5.62 9.09
C LEU A 118 -2.45 -6.12 7.72
N ALA A 119 -2.16 -5.22 6.79
CA ALA A 119 -1.65 -5.57 5.46
C ALA A 119 -0.29 -6.28 5.52
N GLU A 120 0.57 -5.92 6.46
CA GLU A 120 1.88 -6.56 6.66
C GLU A 120 1.76 -7.92 7.37
N LEU A 121 0.76 -8.07 8.24
CA LEU A 121 0.50 -9.32 8.96
C LEU A 121 -0.23 -10.36 8.10
N GLU A 122 -0.93 -9.96 7.05
CA GLU A 122 -1.70 -10.89 6.22
C GLU A 122 -0.79 -11.63 5.23
N PRO A 123 -0.60 -12.96 5.36
CA PRO A 123 0.21 -13.71 4.42
C PRO A 123 -0.45 -13.72 3.04
N PHE A 124 0.36 -13.65 1.97
CA PHE A 124 -0.11 -13.69 0.58
C PHE A 124 -1.24 -12.68 0.32
N ARG A 125 -1.07 -11.43 0.81
CA ARG A 125 -2.10 -10.40 0.76
C ARG A 125 -2.62 -10.10 -0.65
N HIS A 126 -1.80 -10.37 -1.69
CA HIS A 126 -2.18 -10.19 -3.10
C HIS A 126 -3.02 -11.34 -3.66
N LEU A 127 -3.10 -12.45 -2.94
CA LEU A 127 -3.82 -13.65 -3.37
C LEU A 127 -5.15 -13.76 -2.64
N SER A 128 -6.16 -14.18 -3.36
CA SER A 128 -7.44 -14.58 -2.78
C SER A 128 -7.29 -15.88 -1.98
N ARG A 129 -8.28 -16.19 -1.15
CA ARG A 129 -8.32 -17.45 -0.41
C ARG A 129 -8.29 -18.68 -1.33
N VAL A 130 -8.93 -18.58 -2.49
CA VAL A 130 -8.97 -19.65 -3.49
C VAL A 130 -7.59 -19.87 -4.09
N GLU A 131 -6.92 -18.78 -4.55
CA GLU A 131 -5.57 -18.86 -5.10
C GLU A 131 -4.57 -19.46 -4.10
N VAL A 132 -4.65 -19.09 -2.81
CA VAL A 132 -3.77 -19.68 -1.78
C VAL A 132 -4.10 -21.15 -1.54
N SER A 133 -5.37 -21.57 -1.57
CA SER A 133 -5.74 -22.99 -1.47
C SER A 133 -5.21 -23.82 -2.65
N GLU A 134 -5.26 -23.27 -3.86
CA GLU A 134 -4.66 -23.93 -5.05
C GLU A 134 -3.14 -24.06 -4.94
N LEU A 135 -2.45 -23.07 -4.35
CA LEU A 135 -1.02 -23.15 -4.09
C LEU A 135 -0.69 -24.19 -3.02
N PHE A 136 -1.54 -24.32 -2.01
CA PHE A 136 -1.40 -25.36 -1.01
C PHE A 136 -1.55 -26.76 -1.60
N ASP A 137 -2.53 -27.00 -2.46
CA ASP A 137 -2.71 -28.27 -3.17
C ASP A 137 -1.48 -28.64 -4.02
N LYS A 138 -0.80 -27.61 -4.55
CA LYS A 138 0.48 -27.76 -5.27
C LYS A 138 1.71 -27.87 -4.33
N ARG A 139 1.53 -27.86 -3.02
CA ARG A 139 2.59 -27.90 -1.98
C ARG A 139 3.56 -26.73 -2.04
N LEU A 140 3.11 -25.57 -2.50
CA LEU A 140 3.90 -24.33 -2.57
C LEU A 140 3.69 -23.43 -1.35
N VAL A 141 2.69 -23.70 -0.52
CA VAL A 141 2.36 -22.97 0.70
C VAL A 141 2.25 -23.94 1.86
N SER A 142 2.68 -23.53 3.06
CA SER A 142 2.55 -24.33 4.26
C SER A 142 1.10 -24.40 4.76
N GLU A 143 0.74 -25.46 5.47
CA GLU A 143 -0.58 -25.60 6.07
C GLU A 143 -0.85 -24.47 7.11
N THR A 144 0.16 -24.10 7.88
CA THR A 144 0.09 -23.03 8.86
C THR A 144 -0.23 -21.68 8.18
N ASP A 145 0.45 -21.34 7.09
CA ASP A 145 0.20 -20.09 6.35
C ASP A 145 -1.18 -20.09 5.68
N LEU A 146 -1.63 -21.22 5.13
CA LEU A 146 -2.99 -21.37 4.62
C LEU A 146 -4.02 -21.10 5.73
N ARG A 147 -3.85 -21.71 6.89
CA ARG A 147 -4.78 -21.54 8.03
C ARG A 147 -4.79 -20.08 8.51
N ILE A 148 -3.63 -19.42 8.58
CA ILE A 148 -3.55 -18.01 8.92
C ILE A 148 -4.34 -17.19 7.88
N LYS A 149 -4.13 -17.41 6.58
CA LYS A 149 -4.84 -16.68 5.51
C LYS A 149 -6.35 -16.87 5.59
N LEU A 150 -6.82 -18.10 5.78
CA LEU A 150 -8.25 -18.40 5.83
C LEU A 150 -8.94 -17.80 7.06
N ASN A 151 -8.24 -17.80 8.21
CA ASN A 151 -8.78 -17.36 9.50
C ASN A 151 -8.26 -16.00 9.97
N PHE A 152 -7.56 -15.25 9.14
CA PHE A 152 -6.87 -14.02 9.47
C PHE A 152 -7.72 -13.04 10.32
N PRO A 153 -8.97 -12.69 9.93
CA PRO A 153 -9.80 -11.77 10.74
C PRO A 153 -10.13 -12.32 12.15
N ASN A 154 -10.24 -13.65 12.28
CA ASN A 154 -10.52 -14.27 13.57
C ASN A 154 -9.28 -14.26 14.47
N PHE A 155 -8.09 -14.49 13.90
CA PHE A 155 -6.83 -14.43 14.63
C PHE A 155 -6.52 -13.00 15.12
N VAL A 156 -6.78 -11.99 14.28
CA VAL A 156 -6.67 -10.58 14.71
C VAL A 156 -7.60 -10.31 15.90
N ARG A 157 -8.89 -10.68 15.81
CA ARG A 157 -9.85 -10.48 16.91
C ARG A 157 -9.46 -11.25 18.18
N ARG A 158 -8.96 -12.49 18.02
CA ARG A 158 -8.49 -13.29 19.16
C ARG A 158 -7.29 -12.63 19.82
N PHE A 159 -6.31 -12.19 19.03
CA PHE A 159 -5.13 -11.50 19.52
C PHE A 159 -5.48 -10.25 20.32
N GLU A 160 -6.36 -9.40 19.79
CA GLU A 160 -6.81 -8.18 20.46
C GLU A 160 -7.60 -8.43 21.73
N ARG A 161 -8.28 -9.54 21.83
CA ARG A 161 -8.99 -9.95 23.05
C ARG A 161 -8.04 -10.49 24.13
N GLU A 162 -7.01 -11.21 23.73
CA GLU A 162 -6.04 -11.85 24.66
C GLU A 162 -4.95 -10.90 25.10
N ASN A 163 -4.64 -9.86 24.32
CA ASN A 163 -3.59 -8.89 24.62
C ASN A 163 -4.17 -7.48 24.73
N THR A 164 -3.99 -6.68 23.71
CA THR A 164 -4.51 -5.32 23.57
C THR A 164 -4.72 -5.02 22.08
N ASN A 165 -5.29 -3.85 21.77
CA ASN A 165 -5.44 -3.41 20.39
C ASN A 165 -4.10 -3.51 19.64
N ILE A 166 -4.14 -3.96 18.39
CA ILE A 166 -2.96 -4.17 17.55
C ILE A 166 -2.13 -2.89 17.37
N LEU A 167 -2.75 -1.71 17.48
CA LEU A 167 -2.05 -0.42 17.45
C LEU A 167 -1.18 -0.20 18.67
N ASP A 168 -1.74 -0.50 19.86
CA ASP A 168 -1.11 -0.19 21.15
C ASP A 168 -0.18 -1.31 21.60
N PHE A 169 -0.34 -2.53 21.06
CA PHE A 169 0.53 -3.64 21.36
C PHE A 169 1.97 -3.32 20.97
N GLY A 170 2.89 -3.51 21.92
CA GLY A 170 4.32 -3.35 21.66
C GLY A 170 4.74 -1.92 21.28
N GLU A 171 4.11 -0.88 21.80
CA GLU A 171 4.46 0.51 21.54
C GLU A 171 5.93 0.84 21.88
N ALA A 172 6.49 0.17 22.88
CA ALA A 172 7.87 0.35 23.33
C ALA A 172 8.90 -0.51 22.58
N ILE A 173 8.47 -1.39 21.66
CA ILE A 173 9.38 -2.28 20.92
C ILE A 173 9.53 -1.83 19.46
N PRO A 174 10.67 -2.13 18.80
CA PRO A 174 10.85 -1.84 17.38
C PRO A 174 9.74 -2.44 16.52
N TYR A 175 9.28 -1.70 15.53
CA TYR A 175 8.16 -2.08 14.67
C TYR A 175 8.29 -3.49 14.08
N GLN A 176 9.46 -3.81 13.51
CA GLN A 176 9.72 -5.14 12.95
C GLN A 176 9.50 -6.26 13.99
N ARG A 177 9.98 -6.05 15.21
CA ARG A 177 9.82 -7.02 16.28
C ARG A 177 8.38 -7.16 16.74
N LYS A 178 7.60 -6.08 16.67
CA LYS A 178 6.15 -6.11 16.90
C LYS A 178 5.46 -7.04 15.89
N ILE A 179 5.73 -6.87 14.60
CA ILE A 179 5.17 -7.71 13.53
C ILE A 179 5.55 -9.18 13.73
N GLU A 180 6.83 -9.46 13.98
CA GLU A 180 7.32 -10.81 14.25
C GLU A 180 6.62 -11.47 15.45
N THR A 181 6.40 -10.72 16.53
CA THR A 181 5.73 -11.23 17.73
C THR A 181 4.27 -11.57 17.45
N ILE A 182 3.55 -10.70 16.75
CA ILE A 182 2.14 -10.94 16.37
C ILE A 182 2.04 -12.16 15.44
N MET A 183 2.93 -12.24 14.43
CA MET A 183 2.96 -13.38 13.51
C MET A 183 3.29 -14.70 14.22
N ALA A 184 4.20 -14.70 15.19
CA ALA A 184 4.48 -15.87 16.02
C ALA A 184 3.23 -16.34 16.78
N GLN A 185 2.44 -15.39 17.30
CA GLN A 185 1.18 -15.71 17.98
C GLN A 185 0.13 -16.26 17.01
N PHE A 186 0.03 -15.73 15.79
CA PHE A 186 -0.88 -16.27 14.76
C PHE A 186 -0.51 -17.70 14.36
N ARG A 187 0.79 -18.02 14.30
CA ARG A 187 1.25 -19.40 14.06
C ARG A 187 0.81 -20.33 15.17
N LEU A 188 0.92 -19.93 16.44
CA LEU A 188 0.40 -20.72 17.57
C LEU A 188 -1.10 -20.94 17.45
N TYR A 189 -1.88 -19.93 17.10
CA TYR A 189 -3.32 -20.09 16.89
C TYR A 189 -3.65 -21.04 15.72
N ALA A 190 -2.85 -21.03 14.66
CA ALA A 190 -3.03 -21.96 13.54
C ALA A 190 -2.71 -23.40 13.92
N ASP A 191 -1.70 -23.62 14.78
CA ASP A 191 -1.30 -24.93 15.25
C ASP A 191 -2.32 -25.52 16.26
N GLU A 192 -2.90 -24.69 17.14
CA GLU A 192 -3.99 -25.11 18.04
C GLU A 192 -5.25 -25.59 17.32
N GLN A 193 -5.46 -25.18 16.07
CA GLN A 193 -6.59 -25.62 15.22
C GLN A 193 -6.32 -26.97 14.53
N GLN A 194 -5.18 -27.60 14.77
CA GLN A 194 -4.97 -28.97 14.28
C GLN A 194 -5.96 -29.90 14.98
N PRO A 195 -6.74 -30.72 14.25
CA PRO A 195 -7.46 -31.80 14.88
C PRO A 195 -6.42 -32.71 15.55
N GLU A 196 -6.64 -33.06 16.82
CA GLU A 196 -5.82 -34.09 17.48
C GLU A 196 -5.69 -35.31 16.55
N PRO A 197 -4.47 -35.84 16.32
CA PRO A 197 -4.32 -37.03 15.53
C PRO A 197 -5.22 -38.10 16.19
N ALA A 198 -6.18 -38.63 15.43
CA ALA A 198 -7.02 -39.72 15.87
C ALA A 198 -6.09 -40.84 16.34
N ASN A 199 -6.05 -41.10 17.65
CA ASN A 199 -5.32 -42.20 18.21
C ASN A 199 -5.94 -43.49 17.60
N VAL A 200 -5.23 -44.09 16.66
CA VAL A 200 -5.52 -45.41 16.07
C VAL A 200 -4.92 -46.48 16.96
#